data_34ff7274831e316c6f6c29a792a01d09
#
_entry.id   34ff7274831e316c6f6c29a792a01d09
#
_cell.length_a   1.000
_cell.length_b   1.000
_cell.length_c   1.000
_cell.angle_alpha   90.00
_cell.angle_beta   90.00
_cell.angle_gamma   90.00
#
_symmetry.space_group_name_H-M   'P 1'
#
loop_
_entity.id
_entity.type
_entity.pdbx_description
1 polymer ?
#
loop_
_entity_poly.entity_id
_entity_poly.type
_entity_poly.pdbx_seq_one_letter_code
_entity_poly.pdbx_strand_id
1 'polypeptide(L)'
;MYQHNTEKFGSFERHIFSNPSSKNSFSIVPECGAVLIDTFFAGINVIDGFSMPEELESFKWAKSAVLYPFPNRMCDGAYTHDGNTYNFPVDNAATNNAIHGFGKKMPHQIVSMILSENYAAVTCRNDYDGYLPYYPFPCCFEITFTISDDNKMTIGMSLKNTGENTIPTAIGWHPYFAISEKIEDTLLQLPDLQLIEVNERMLPTGKKENYNRFSSLEKINETSLDNGFFYPKSRKKCRSHFTI
;
A
#
# COMPACT_ATOMS: atom_id res chain seq x y z
N MET A 1 18.67 10.30 18.14
CA MET A 1 18.28 8.90 18.34
C MET A 1 16.77 8.78 18.18
N TYR A 2 16.33 7.81 17.40
CA TYR A 2 14.90 7.53 17.26
C TYR A 2 14.29 7.03 18.56
N GLN A 3 13.03 7.40 18.78
CA GLN A 3 12.21 7.04 19.93
C GLN A 3 10.91 6.41 19.44
N HIS A 4 10.30 5.57 20.27
CA HIS A 4 8.99 4.97 20.04
C HIS A 4 8.04 5.37 21.16
N ASN A 5 6.86 5.85 20.78
CA ASN A 5 5.77 6.17 21.68
C ASN A 5 4.48 5.59 21.13
N THR A 6 3.49 5.42 22.00
CA THR A 6 2.13 5.03 21.60
C THR A 6 1.11 6.03 22.09
N GLU A 7 0.01 6.16 21.37
CA GLU A 7 -1.14 6.97 21.76
C GLU A 7 -2.44 6.29 21.33
N LYS A 8 -3.55 6.67 21.94
CA LYS A 8 -4.86 6.21 21.50
C LYS A 8 -5.28 6.91 20.21
N PHE A 9 -5.78 6.12 19.24
CA PHE A 9 -6.38 6.58 18.02
C PHE A 9 -7.74 5.89 17.83
N GLY A 10 -8.76 6.43 18.48
CA GLY A 10 -10.06 5.77 18.63
C GLY A 10 -9.98 4.47 19.41
N SER A 11 -10.43 3.38 18.81
CA SER A 11 -10.33 2.02 19.37
C SER A 11 -8.95 1.38 19.22
N PHE A 12 -8.07 1.98 18.39
CA PHE A 12 -6.76 1.44 18.05
C PHE A 12 -5.64 2.06 18.88
N GLU A 13 -4.46 1.43 18.81
CA GLU A 13 -3.20 1.99 19.29
C GLU A 13 -2.35 2.45 18.10
N ARG A 14 -1.98 3.73 18.09
CA ARG A 14 -1.08 4.34 17.11
C ARG A 14 0.33 4.30 17.65
N HIS A 15 1.24 3.70 16.90
CA HIS A 15 2.66 3.62 17.20
C HIS A 15 3.42 4.70 16.43
N ILE A 16 4.13 5.57 17.15
CA ILE A 16 4.84 6.73 16.61
C ILE A 16 6.34 6.50 16.77
N PHE A 17 7.07 6.61 15.68
CA PHE A 17 8.52 6.50 15.60
C PHE A 17 9.08 7.86 15.20
N SER A 18 9.89 8.51 16.04
CA SER A 18 10.33 9.88 15.79
C SER A 18 11.77 10.12 16.23
N ASN A 19 12.47 10.99 15.49
CA ASN A 19 13.77 11.55 15.89
C ASN A 19 13.63 13.06 16.07
N PRO A 20 13.68 13.56 17.32
CA PRO A 20 13.56 15.01 17.60
C PRO A 20 14.61 15.88 16.91
N SER A 21 15.82 15.33 16.66
CA SER A 21 16.92 16.08 16.06
C SER A 21 16.71 16.32 14.56
N SER A 22 16.34 15.29 13.80
CA SER A 22 16.06 15.42 12.36
C SER A 22 14.64 15.88 12.08
N LYS A 23 13.73 15.80 13.06
CA LYS A 23 12.28 15.98 12.91
C LYS A 23 11.64 14.99 11.91
N ASN A 24 12.30 13.86 11.69
CA ASN A 24 11.75 12.76 10.91
C ASN A 24 10.92 11.87 11.79
N SER A 25 9.75 11.49 11.31
CA SER A 25 8.86 10.57 12.03
C SER A 25 7.92 9.85 11.07
N PHE A 26 7.37 8.75 11.53
CA PHE A 26 6.20 8.11 10.93
C PHE A 26 5.35 7.47 12.01
N SER A 27 4.11 7.19 11.69
CA SER A 27 3.24 6.46 12.59
C SER A 27 2.38 5.42 11.87
N ILE A 28 2.09 4.33 12.58
CA ILE A 28 1.33 3.18 12.07
C ILE A 28 0.28 2.74 13.06
N VAL A 29 -0.75 2.06 12.55
CA VAL A 29 -1.74 1.30 13.34
C VAL A 29 -1.66 -0.17 12.95
N PRO A 30 -0.91 -1.01 13.70
CA PRO A 30 -0.72 -2.43 13.38
C PRO A 30 -2.03 -3.22 13.37
N GLU A 31 -2.92 -2.97 14.31
CA GLU A 31 -4.19 -3.67 14.48
C GLU A 31 -5.14 -3.51 13.28
N CYS A 32 -4.92 -2.50 12.44
CA CYS A 32 -5.74 -2.22 11.27
C CYS A 32 -4.88 -2.22 9.99
N GLY A 33 -4.51 -3.42 9.51
CA GLY A 33 -3.76 -3.57 8.27
C GLY A 33 -2.33 -3.05 8.30
N ALA A 34 -1.74 -2.80 9.48
CA ALA A 34 -0.47 -2.10 9.64
C ALA A 34 -0.41 -0.79 8.83
N VAL A 35 -1.53 -0.06 8.80
CA VAL A 35 -1.68 1.15 7.98
C VAL A 35 -0.71 2.24 8.42
N LEU A 36 -0.06 2.88 7.44
CA LEU A 36 0.78 4.06 7.65
C LEU A 36 -0.15 5.30 7.75
N ILE A 37 -0.11 6.00 8.87
CA ILE A 37 -0.95 7.18 9.13
C ILE A 37 -0.30 8.44 8.59
N ASP A 38 0.99 8.63 8.85
CA ASP A 38 1.75 9.78 8.40
C ASP A 38 3.23 9.45 8.25
N THR A 39 3.94 10.34 7.57
CA THR A 39 5.41 10.35 7.50
C THR A 39 5.88 11.79 7.39
N PHE A 40 6.75 12.20 8.30
CA PHE A 40 7.34 13.53 8.31
C PHE A 40 8.81 13.47 7.96
N PHE A 41 9.23 14.30 7.03
CA PHE A 41 10.63 14.58 6.73
C PHE A 41 10.95 16.03 7.08
N ALA A 42 11.91 16.24 7.97
CA ALA A 42 12.27 17.56 8.50
C ALA A 42 11.04 18.35 9.02
N GLY A 43 10.03 17.65 9.55
CA GLY A 43 8.81 18.24 10.07
C GLY A 43 7.70 18.49 9.02
N ILE A 44 7.91 18.10 7.76
CA ILE A 44 6.90 18.22 6.68
C ILE A 44 6.25 16.87 6.47
N ASN A 45 4.91 16.80 6.58
CA ASN A 45 4.18 15.57 6.30
C ASN A 45 4.09 15.31 4.78
N VAL A 46 4.40 14.09 4.37
CA VAL A 46 4.43 13.66 2.96
C VAL A 46 3.39 12.58 2.63
N ILE A 47 2.63 12.10 3.63
CA ILE A 47 1.58 11.10 3.48
C ILE A 47 0.24 11.67 3.92
N ASP A 48 -0.73 11.66 3.04
CA ASP A 48 -2.14 11.93 3.36
C ASP A 48 -2.79 10.63 3.87
N GLY A 49 -2.65 10.37 5.17
CA GLY A 49 -3.24 9.23 5.83
C GLY A 49 -4.60 9.56 6.46
N PHE A 50 -4.89 8.93 7.59
CA PHE A 50 -6.13 9.14 8.33
C PHE A 50 -5.91 10.15 9.46
N SER A 51 -6.66 11.26 9.43
CA SER A 51 -6.60 12.28 10.48
C SER A 51 -7.55 11.99 11.63
N MET A 52 -8.59 11.19 11.39
CA MET A 52 -9.59 10.84 12.38
C MET A 52 -9.78 9.32 12.47
N PRO A 53 -10.00 8.77 13.70
CA PRO A 53 -10.21 7.33 13.89
C PRO A 53 -11.36 6.76 13.08
N GLU A 54 -12.46 7.50 12.92
CA GLU A 54 -13.66 7.09 12.20
C GLU A 54 -13.39 6.89 10.69
N GLU A 55 -12.48 7.67 10.14
CA GLU A 55 -12.03 7.49 8.76
C GLU A 55 -11.23 6.18 8.59
N LEU A 56 -10.40 5.83 9.59
CA LEU A 56 -9.68 4.56 9.62
C LEU A 56 -10.63 3.37 9.78
N GLU A 57 -11.60 3.43 10.68
CA GLU A 57 -12.60 2.38 10.88
C GLU A 57 -13.38 2.07 9.59
N SER A 58 -13.78 3.11 8.85
CA SER A 58 -14.42 2.98 7.55
C SER A 58 -13.45 2.60 6.42
N PHE A 59 -12.16 2.73 6.64
CA PHE A 59 -11.08 2.59 5.64
C PHE A 59 -11.31 3.46 4.39
N LYS A 60 -11.73 4.70 4.63
CA LYS A 60 -12.09 5.66 3.59
C LYS A 60 -10.96 5.81 2.56
N TRP A 61 -11.29 5.68 1.29
CA TRP A 61 -10.35 5.78 0.16
C TRP A 61 -9.22 4.77 0.15
N ALA A 62 -9.19 3.78 1.06
CA ALA A 62 -8.11 2.82 1.22
C ALA A 62 -6.71 3.47 1.38
N LYS A 63 -6.64 4.65 2.01
CA LYS A 63 -5.39 5.39 2.21
C LYS A 63 -4.35 4.51 2.90
N SER A 64 -3.14 4.43 2.32
CA SER A 64 -2.01 3.62 2.82
C SER A 64 -2.33 2.13 3.06
N ALA A 65 -3.40 1.61 2.45
CA ALA A 65 -3.80 0.22 2.61
C ALA A 65 -2.73 -0.74 2.11
N VAL A 66 -2.48 -1.82 2.86
CA VAL A 66 -1.78 -2.99 2.35
C VAL A 66 -2.77 -3.87 1.59
N LEU A 67 -2.38 -4.28 0.39
CA LEU A 67 -3.25 -4.97 -0.55
C LEU A 67 -2.76 -6.40 -0.72
N TYR A 68 -3.45 -7.35 -0.12
CA TYR A 68 -3.26 -8.78 -0.35
C TYR A 68 -4.57 -9.55 -0.06
N PRO A 69 -4.81 -10.71 -0.64
CA PRO A 69 -3.97 -11.45 -1.57
C PRO A 69 -3.99 -10.92 -3.01
N PHE A 70 -4.71 -9.85 -3.31
CA PHE A 70 -4.68 -9.21 -4.63
C PHE A 70 -4.84 -7.68 -4.51
N PRO A 71 -4.12 -6.89 -5.33
CA PRO A 71 -4.40 -5.48 -5.53
C PRO A 71 -5.44 -5.28 -6.62
N ASN A 72 -6.09 -4.11 -6.66
CA ASN A 72 -7.06 -3.71 -7.66
C ASN A 72 -8.33 -4.59 -7.65
N ARG A 73 -8.99 -4.77 -8.81
CA ARG A 73 -10.33 -5.33 -8.94
C ARG A 73 -10.33 -6.78 -9.42
N MET A 74 -11.26 -7.56 -8.87
CA MET A 74 -11.56 -8.93 -9.29
C MET A 74 -12.99 -8.98 -9.80
N CYS A 75 -13.17 -9.38 -11.06
CA CYS A 75 -14.45 -9.45 -11.75
C CYS A 75 -15.44 -10.35 -10.99
N ASP A 76 -16.61 -9.80 -10.61
CA ASP A 76 -17.65 -10.51 -9.86
C ASP A 76 -17.17 -11.16 -8.55
N GLY A 77 -16.00 -10.78 -8.06
CA GLY A 77 -15.34 -11.42 -6.93
C GLY A 77 -14.83 -12.84 -7.21
N ALA A 78 -14.98 -13.35 -8.42
CA ALA A 78 -14.72 -14.75 -8.75
C ALA A 78 -13.30 -14.96 -9.31
N TYR A 79 -12.64 -16.04 -8.87
CA TYR A 79 -11.39 -16.51 -9.46
C TYR A 79 -11.31 -18.04 -9.41
N THR A 80 -10.48 -18.60 -10.28
CA THR A 80 -10.23 -20.05 -10.34
C THR A 80 -8.76 -20.33 -10.01
N HIS A 81 -8.52 -21.30 -9.14
CA HIS A 81 -7.19 -21.79 -8.81
C HIS A 81 -7.23 -23.31 -8.65
N ASP A 82 -6.30 -24.00 -9.30
CA ASP A 82 -6.21 -25.47 -9.32
C ASP A 82 -7.56 -26.17 -9.59
N GLY A 83 -8.32 -25.63 -10.57
CA GLY A 83 -9.63 -26.19 -11.01
C GLY A 83 -10.81 -25.86 -10.08
N ASN A 84 -10.60 -25.23 -8.95
CA ASN A 84 -11.65 -24.82 -8.02
C ASN A 84 -11.98 -23.33 -8.21
N THR A 85 -13.26 -22.98 -8.08
CA THR A 85 -13.72 -21.59 -8.14
C THR A 85 -14.00 -21.08 -6.73
N TYR A 86 -13.52 -19.88 -6.45
CA TYR A 86 -13.67 -19.17 -5.17
C TYR A 86 -14.33 -17.82 -5.41
N ASN A 87 -15.10 -17.33 -4.44
CA ASN A 87 -15.87 -16.11 -4.60
C ASN A 87 -15.62 -15.17 -3.40
N PHE A 88 -14.84 -14.12 -3.61
CA PHE A 88 -14.70 -13.01 -2.66
C PHE A 88 -16.03 -12.23 -2.55
N PRO A 89 -16.34 -11.67 -1.39
CA PRO A 89 -17.43 -10.72 -1.27
C PRO A 89 -17.24 -9.54 -2.24
N VAL A 90 -18.29 -9.18 -2.97
CA VAL A 90 -18.31 -7.98 -3.81
C VAL A 90 -18.47 -6.77 -2.90
N ASP A 91 -17.42 -5.97 -2.76
CA ASP A 91 -17.37 -4.78 -1.92
C ASP A 91 -17.34 -3.47 -2.71
N ASN A 92 -17.27 -3.54 -4.04
CA ASN A 92 -17.47 -2.42 -4.97
C ASN A 92 -18.74 -2.65 -5.80
N ALA A 93 -19.88 -2.26 -5.23
CA ALA A 93 -21.19 -2.47 -5.86
C ALA A 93 -21.35 -1.73 -7.20
N ALA A 94 -20.74 -0.55 -7.36
CA ALA A 94 -20.86 0.27 -8.57
C ALA A 94 -20.35 -0.45 -9.83
N THR A 95 -19.32 -1.28 -9.69
CA THR A 95 -18.71 -2.03 -10.79
C THR A 95 -18.89 -3.54 -10.65
N ASN A 96 -19.58 -4.00 -9.60
CA ASN A 96 -19.77 -5.41 -9.25
C ASN A 96 -18.44 -6.18 -9.17
N ASN A 97 -17.48 -5.63 -8.42
CA ASN A 97 -16.14 -6.23 -8.25
C ASN A 97 -15.82 -6.42 -6.77
N ALA A 98 -14.97 -7.40 -6.44
CA ALA A 98 -14.19 -7.36 -5.21
C ALA A 98 -12.94 -6.49 -5.43
N ILE A 99 -12.52 -5.73 -4.39
CA ILE A 99 -11.43 -4.78 -4.52
C ILE A 99 -10.40 -4.88 -3.38
N HIS A 100 -9.11 -4.97 -3.76
CA HIS A 100 -7.96 -4.84 -2.84
C HIS A 100 -7.78 -5.96 -1.80
N GLY A 101 -8.48 -7.09 -1.94
CA GLY A 101 -8.36 -8.20 -1.01
C GLY A 101 -8.82 -7.85 0.42
N PHE A 102 -8.35 -8.61 1.39
CA PHE A 102 -8.74 -8.45 2.80
C PHE A 102 -7.62 -7.86 3.69
N GLY A 103 -6.39 -7.81 3.22
CA GLY A 103 -5.21 -7.43 4.01
C GLY A 103 -5.31 -6.09 4.73
N LYS A 104 -6.00 -5.14 4.12
CA LYS A 104 -6.20 -3.78 4.66
C LYS A 104 -6.88 -3.72 6.04
N LYS A 105 -7.61 -4.77 6.43
CA LYS A 105 -8.33 -4.85 7.72
C LYS A 105 -7.81 -5.95 8.63
N MET A 106 -6.80 -6.69 8.20
CA MET A 106 -6.24 -7.78 9.01
C MET A 106 -5.37 -7.21 10.14
N PRO A 107 -5.54 -7.69 11.37
CA PRO A 107 -4.66 -7.29 12.46
C PRO A 107 -3.25 -7.83 12.24
N HIS A 108 -2.27 -6.97 12.47
CA HIS A 108 -0.85 -7.32 12.44
C HIS A 108 -0.26 -7.14 13.84
N GLN A 109 0.77 -7.88 14.13
CA GLN A 109 1.56 -7.76 15.35
C GLN A 109 2.95 -7.20 15.00
N ILE A 110 3.49 -6.33 15.85
CA ILE A 110 4.88 -5.90 15.74
C ILE A 110 5.76 -7.09 16.15
N VAL A 111 6.57 -7.59 15.21
CA VAL A 111 7.47 -8.74 15.44
C VAL A 111 8.94 -8.33 15.52
N SER A 112 9.27 -7.11 15.09
CA SER A 112 10.62 -6.56 15.19
C SER A 112 10.58 -5.05 15.27
N MET A 113 11.45 -4.46 16.08
CA MET A 113 11.63 -3.02 16.21
C MET A 113 13.11 -2.70 16.43
N ILE A 114 13.64 -1.78 15.64
CA ILE A 114 15.01 -1.28 15.74
C ILE A 114 14.94 0.23 15.87
N LEU A 115 15.54 0.77 16.94
CA LEU A 115 15.67 2.21 17.16
C LEU A 115 17.17 2.52 17.27
N SER A 116 17.69 3.30 16.33
CA SER A 116 19.09 3.73 16.32
C SER A 116 19.22 5.25 16.31
N GLU A 117 20.43 5.74 16.23
CA GLU A 117 20.68 7.18 16.11
C GLU A 117 20.18 7.72 14.77
N ASN A 118 20.37 6.97 13.70
CA ASN A 118 20.20 7.44 12.32
C ASN A 118 18.98 6.85 11.60
N TYR A 119 18.34 5.80 12.13
CA TYR A 119 17.16 5.20 11.54
C TYR A 119 16.29 4.48 12.57
N ALA A 120 15.02 4.30 12.23
CA ALA A 120 14.11 3.38 12.90
C ALA A 120 13.53 2.40 11.88
N ALA A 121 13.36 1.15 12.29
CA ALA A 121 12.68 0.13 11.51
C ALA A 121 11.69 -0.65 12.37
N VAL A 122 10.50 -0.92 11.84
CA VAL A 122 9.49 -1.76 12.49
C VAL A 122 8.93 -2.75 11.48
N THR A 123 8.81 -4.01 11.87
CA THR A 123 8.18 -5.06 11.07
C THR A 123 6.89 -5.50 11.73
N CYS A 124 5.81 -5.42 10.98
CA CYS A 124 4.49 -5.92 11.35
C CYS A 124 4.17 -7.19 10.56
N ARG A 125 3.57 -8.19 11.23
CA ARG A 125 3.23 -9.50 10.66
C ARG A 125 1.77 -9.84 10.90
N ASN A 126 1.16 -10.43 9.89
CA ASN A 126 -0.10 -11.16 9.99
C ASN A 126 0.15 -12.62 9.57
N ASP A 127 -0.14 -13.56 10.45
CA ASP A 127 -0.14 -14.99 10.18
C ASP A 127 -1.58 -15.41 9.89
N TYR A 128 -1.88 -15.65 8.61
CA TYR A 128 -3.20 -16.03 8.14
C TYR A 128 -3.24 -17.55 7.92
N ASP A 129 -4.17 -18.23 8.58
CA ASP A 129 -4.29 -19.70 8.59
C ASP A 129 -5.21 -20.28 7.51
N GLY A 130 -5.82 -19.43 6.65
CA GLY A 130 -6.70 -19.89 5.57
C GLY A 130 -8.17 -20.08 5.97
N TYR A 131 -8.64 -19.48 7.05
CA TYR A 131 -10.01 -19.68 7.55
C TYR A 131 -11.12 -19.08 6.67
N LEU A 132 -10.82 -18.17 5.77
CA LEU A 132 -11.82 -17.56 4.89
C LEU A 132 -12.15 -18.51 3.73
N PRO A 133 -13.40 -18.90 3.52
CA PRO A 133 -13.77 -19.91 2.50
C PRO A 133 -13.48 -19.44 1.08
N TYR A 134 -13.40 -18.13 0.86
CA TYR A 134 -13.05 -17.56 -0.43
C TYR A 134 -11.54 -17.40 -0.64
N TYR A 135 -10.72 -17.65 0.38
CA TYR A 135 -9.26 -17.69 0.28
C TYR A 135 -8.69 -18.69 1.31
N PRO A 136 -8.86 -20.00 1.10
CA PRO A 136 -8.44 -21.02 2.05
C PRO A 136 -6.94 -21.39 1.91
N PHE A 137 -6.08 -20.39 1.75
CA PHE A 137 -4.65 -20.59 1.51
C PHE A 137 -3.84 -19.92 2.61
N PRO A 138 -3.23 -20.71 3.52
CA PRO A 138 -2.43 -20.17 4.61
C PRO A 138 -1.23 -19.38 4.10
N CYS A 139 -0.99 -18.21 4.68
CA CYS A 139 0.16 -17.38 4.33
C CYS A 139 0.57 -16.47 5.49
N CYS A 140 1.83 -16.06 5.49
CA CYS A 140 2.37 -15.05 6.38
C CYS A 140 2.69 -13.79 5.58
N PHE A 141 2.08 -12.67 5.94
CA PHE A 141 2.37 -11.37 5.36
C PHE A 141 3.19 -10.53 6.33
N GLU A 142 4.27 -9.94 5.84
CA GLU A 142 5.08 -9.00 6.60
C GLU A 142 5.21 -7.67 5.84
N ILE A 143 5.14 -6.57 6.61
CA ILE A 143 5.47 -5.24 6.13
C ILE A 143 6.49 -4.61 7.08
N THR A 144 7.58 -4.09 6.51
CA THR A 144 8.63 -3.40 7.24
C THR A 144 8.68 -1.94 6.81
N PHE A 145 8.54 -1.05 7.76
CA PHE A 145 8.73 0.39 7.60
C PHE A 145 10.10 0.77 8.13
N THR A 146 10.89 1.47 7.34
CA THR A 146 12.20 2.00 7.74
C THR A 146 12.30 3.46 7.38
N ILE A 147 12.54 4.32 8.36
CA ILE A 147 12.82 5.75 8.16
C ILE A 147 14.26 6.06 8.57
N SER A 148 14.92 6.94 7.85
CA SER A 148 16.29 7.37 8.15
C SER A 148 16.47 8.88 8.09
N ASP A 149 17.54 9.38 8.71
CA ASP A 149 17.81 10.82 8.86
C ASP A 149 18.15 11.54 7.54
N ASP A 150 18.39 10.79 6.46
CA ASP A 150 18.56 11.31 5.10
C ASP A 150 17.21 11.54 4.37
N ASN A 151 16.10 11.71 5.13
CA ASN A 151 14.75 11.93 4.63
C ASN A 151 14.26 10.83 3.68
N LYS A 152 14.53 9.60 4.04
CA LYS A 152 14.16 8.43 3.26
C LYS A 152 13.24 7.52 4.03
N MET A 153 12.14 7.10 3.39
CA MET A 153 11.27 6.04 3.85
C MET A 153 11.37 4.84 2.91
N THR A 154 11.55 3.66 3.48
CA THR A 154 11.51 2.39 2.74
C THR A 154 10.40 1.54 3.30
N ILE A 155 9.56 1.00 2.42
CA ILE A 155 8.50 0.06 2.77
C ILE A 155 8.82 -1.25 2.06
N GLY A 156 9.13 -2.27 2.84
CA GLY A 156 9.35 -3.64 2.36
C GLY A 156 8.13 -4.49 2.64
N MET A 157 7.64 -5.22 1.66
CA MET A 157 6.52 -6.15 1.83
C MET A 157 6.92 -7.53 1.35
N SER A 158 6.50 -8.55 2.10
CA SER A 158 6.66 -9.95 1.69
C SER A 158 5.42 -10.75 2.05
N LEU A 159 5.09 -11.71 1.21
CA LEU A 159 4.07 -12.72 1.48
C LEU A 159 4.69 -14.09 1.25
N LYS A 160 4.68 -14.90 2.31
CA LYS A 160 5.20 -16.26 2.31
C LYS A 160 4.03 -17.25 2.36
N ASN A 161 4.00 -18.16 1.43
CA ASN A 161 3.12 -19.32 1.50
C ASN A 161 3.55 -20.21 2.67
N THR A 162 2.65 -20.48 3.59
CA THR A 162 2.86 -21.35 4.76
C THR A 162 2.13 -22.69 4.64
N GLY A 163 1.35 -22.89 3.56
CA GLY A 163 0.73 -24.16 3.23
C GLY A 163 1.60 -25.02 2.32
N GLU A 164 1.08 -26.18 1.94
CA GLU A 164 1.77 -27.17 1.09
C GLU A 164 1.52 -26.94 -0.42
N ASN A 165 0.38 -26.35 -0.77
CA ASN A 165 -0.02 -26.13 -2.16
C ASN A 165 0.35 -24.73 -2.63
N THR A 166 0.39 -24.52 -3.95
CA THR A 166 0.52 -23.16 -4.53
C THR A 166 -0.63 -22.27 -4.11
N ILE A 167 -0.37 -20.96 -4.01
CA ILE A 167 -1.39 -19.97 -3.67
C ILE A 167 -1.47 -18.86 -4.73
N PRO A 168 -2.68 -18.42 -5.11
CA PRO A 168 -2.86 -17.29 -6.02
C PRO A 168 -2.69 -15.99 -5.24
N THR A 169 -1.59 -15.28 -5.43
CA THR A 169 -1.34 -14.06 -4.66
C THR A 169 -0.63 -12.99 -5.45
N ALA A 170 -0.98 -11.74 -5.14
CA ALA A 170 -0.25 -10.53 -5.47
C ALA A 170 -0.34 -9.56 -4.30
N ILE A 171 0.67 -8.74 -4.10
CA ILE A 171 0.74 -7.77 -3.02
C ILE A 171 0.93 -6.36 -3.56
N GLY A 172 0.45 -5.36 -2.81
CA GLY A 172 0.60 -3.96 -3.15
C GLY A 172 0.43 -3.04 -1.95
N TRP A 173 0.70 -1.77 -2.16
CA TRP A 173 0.46 -0.69 -1.20
C TRP A 173 -0.25 0.47 -1.91
N HIS A 174 -1.17 1.14 -1.22
CA HIS A 174 -2.03 2.18 -1.78
C HIS A 174 -1.73 3.56 -1.14
N PRO A 175 -0.57 4.17 -1.43
CA PRO A 175 -0.22 5.44 -0.82
C PRO A 175 -1.07 6.60 -1.33
N TYR A 176 -1.30 7.56 -0.44
CA TYR A 176 -1.73 8.91 -0.79
C TYR A 176 -0.63 9.86 -0.34
N PHE A 177 -0.05 10.60 -1.27
CA PHE A 177 1.03 11.54 -0.98
C PHE A 177 0.50 12.96 -0.79
N ALA A 178 0.97 13.62 0.29
CA ALA A 178 0.70 15.02 0.59
C ALA A 178 1.91 15.87 0.17
N ILE A 179 2.13 16.03 -1.15
CA ILE A 179 3.31 16.71 -1.71
C ILE A 179 3.05 18.19 -1.98
N SER A 180 1.80 18.55 -2.30
CA SER A 180 1.38 19.90 -2.59
C SER A 180 -0.06 20.13 -2.12
N GLU A 181 -0.48 21.39 -1.98
CA GLU A 181 -1.86 21.74 -1.62
C GLU A 181 -2.87 21.30 -2.70
N LYS A 182 -2.44 21.30 -3.96
CA LYS A 182 -3.27 20.92 -5.11
C LYS A 182 -2.53 19.94 -5.99
N ILE A 183 -3.22 18.89 -6.40
CA ILE A 183 -2.67 17.85 -7.27
C ILE A 183 -2.17 18.41 -8.60
N GLU A 184 -2.85 19.44 -9.14
CA GLU A 184 -2.51 20.08 -10.41
C GLU A 184 -1.12 20.72 -10.39
N ASP A 185 -0.66 21.17 -9.21
CA ASP A 185 0.64 21.81 -9.02
C ASP A 185 1.77 20.81 -8.75
N THR A 186 1.43 19.54 -8.50
CA THR A 186 2.42 18.49 -8.26
C THR A 186 3.23 18.22 -9.53
N LEU A 187 4.55 18.18 -9.38
CA LEU A 187 5.46 17.75 -10.43
C LEU A 187 5.59 16.22 -10.42
N LEU A 188 5.43 15.62 -11.58
CA LEU A 188 5.51 14.18 -11.77
C LEU A 188 6.52 13.84 -12.87
N GLN A 189 7.34 12.84 -12.62
CA GLN A 189 8.15 12.20 -13.64
C GLN A 189 7.99 10.69 -13.54
N LEU A 190 7.72 10.04 -14.66
CA LEU A 190 7.57 8.60 -14.77
C LEU A 190 8.52 8.04 -15.84
N PRO A 191 9.02 6.82 -15.67
CA PRO A 191 9.68 6.13 -16.77
C PRO A 191 8.69 5.84 -17.90
N ASP A 192 9.17 5.39 -19.04
CA ASP A 192 8.31 4.87 -20.11
C ASP A 192 7.50 3.69 -19.59
N LEU A 193 6.17 3.80 -19.68
CA LEU A 193 5.21 2.84 -19.18
C LEU A 193 4.29 2.37 -20.30
N GLN A 194 3.50 1.33 -20.03
CA GLN A 194 2.36 0.95 -20.84
C GLN A 194 1.09 1.17 -20.02
N LEU A 195 0.20 2.02 -20.52
CA LEU A 195 -1.14 2.21 -19.98
C LEU A 195 -1.97 0.95 -20.25
N ILE A 196 -2.62 0.45 -19.22
CA ILE A 196 -3.53 -0.70 -19.33
C ILE A 196 -4.93 -0.16 -19.64
N GLU A 197 -5.49 -0.54 -20.80
CA GLU A 197 -6.87 -0.23 -21.16
C GLU A 197 -7.83 -0.96 -20.22
N VAL A 198 -8.86 -0.24 -19.74
CA VAL A 198 -9.91 -0.80 -18.90
C VAL A 198 -11.28 -0.57 -19.53
N ASN A 199 -12.23 -1.48 -19.26
CA ASN A 199 -13.62 -1.34 -19.68
C ASN A 199 -14.44 -0.47 -18.69
N GLU A 200 -15.74 -0.36 -18.90
CA GLU A 200 -16.67 0.43 -18.06
C GLU A 200 -16.73 -0.07 -16.59
N ARG A 201 -16.37 -1.32 -16.33
CA ARG A 201 -16.26 -1.89 -14.99
C ARG A 201 -14.85 -1.71 -14.38
N MET A 202 -14.00 -0.93 -15.01
CA MET A 202 -12.60 -0.72 -14.61
C MET A 202 -11.76 -2.01 -14.59
N LEU A 203 -12.12 -2.99 -15.43
CA LEU A 203 -11.40 -4.26 -15.58
C LEU A 203 -10.50 -4.19 -16.83
N PRO A 204 -9.26 -4.72 -16.76
CA PRO A 204 -8.36 -4.74 -17.90
C PRO A 204 -8.95 -5.47 -19.11
N THR A 205 -8.86 -4.86 -20.31
CA THR A 205 -9.28 -5.47 -21.58
C THR A 205 -8.21 -6.38 -22.18
N GLY A 206 -7.01 -6.37 -21.63
CA GLY A 206 -5.82 -7.04 -22.19
C GLY A 206 -5.01 -6.17 -23.15
N LYS A 207 -5.54 -5.04 -23.60
CA LYS A 207 -4.81 -4.10 -24.44
C LYS A 207 -3.93 -3.16 -23.61
N LYS A 208 -2.82 -2.73 -24.20
CA LYS A 208 -1.86 -1.80 -23.59
C LYS A 208 -1.41 -0.80 -24.65
N GLU A 209 -1.20 0.44 -24.20
CA GLU A 209 -0.70 1.53 -25.03
C GLU A 209 0.55 2.14 -24.44
N ASN A 210 1.47 2.61 -25.25
CA ASN A 210 2.66 3.29 -24.75
C ASN A 210 2.25 4.61 -24.08
N TYR A 211 2.79 4.86 -22.88
CA TYR A 211 2.52 6.04 -22.11
C TYR A 211 3.83 6.74 -21.72
N ASN A 212 4.04 7.92 -22.27
CA ASN A 212 5.24 8.75 -22.08
C ASN A 212 4.92 10.20 -21.68
N ARG A 213 3.68 10.47 -21.23
CA ARG A 213 3.21 11.83 -20.89
C ARG A 213 4.10 12.53 -19.85
N PHE A 214 4.68 11.77 -18.92
CA PHE A 214 5.56 12.28 -17.87
C PHE A 214 6.98 11.72 -17.97
N SER A 215 7.50 11.52 -19.17
CA SER A 215 8.90 11.09 -19.38
C SER A 215 9.92 12.15 -18.94
N SER A 216 9.51 13.42 -18.87
CA SER A 216 10.19 14.54 -18.22
C SER A 216 9.39 15.03 -17.00
N LEU A 217 10.07 15.79 -16.11
CA LEU A 217 9.43 16.35 -14.92
C LEU A 217 8.44 17.45 -15.34
N GLU A 218 7.14 17.21 -15.16
CA GLU A 218 6.06 18.11 -15.57
C GLU A 218 4.96 18.18 -14.52
N LYS A 219 4.19 19.27 -14.52
CA LYS A 219 2.99 19.39 -13.67
C LYS A 219 1.92 18.40 -14.12
N ILE A 220 1.22 17.80 -13.14
CA ILE A 220 0.08 16.90 -13.41
C ILE A 220 -1.04 17.67 -14.13
N ASN A 221 -1.28 18.93 -13.75
CA ASN A 221 -2.38 19.74 -14.25
C ASN A 221 -3.71 18.97 -14.13
N GLU A 222 -4.59 19.06 -15.13
CA GLU A 222 -5.89 18.38 -15.19
C GLU A 222 -5.79 16.89 -15.63
N THR A 223 -4.59 16.30 -15.63
CA THR A 223 -4.42 14.92 -16.08
C THR A 223 -5.00 13.95 -15.07
N SER A 224 -5.99 13.16 -15.46
CA SER A 224 -6.50 12.05 -14.67
C SER A 224 -5.58 10.83 -14.79
N LEU A 225 -5.20 10.23 -13.65
CA LEU A 225 -4.26 9.12 -13.56
C LEU A 225 -4.83 7.91 -12.80
N ASP A 226 -6.14 7.69 -12.81
CA ASP A 226 -6.77 6.49 -12.22
C ASP A 226 -6.65 5.27 -13.17
N ASN A 227 -5.43 4.97 -13.60
CA ASN A 227 -5.14 3.92 -14.56
C ASN A 227 -4.11 2.93 -14.00
N GLY A 228 -4.23 1.69 -14.44
CA GLY A 228 -3.17 0.72 -14.25
C GLY A 228 -2.04 0.93 -15.28
N PHE A 229 -0.79 0.86 -14.81
CA PHE A 229 0.37 0.94 -15.68
C PHE A 229 1.20 -0.32 -15.57
N PHE A 230 1.68 -0.80 -16.70
CA PHE A 230 2.63 -1.89 -16.77
C PHE A 230 4.03 -1.34 -17.01
N TYR A 231 4.95 -1.69 -16.09
CA TYR A 231 6.36 -1.36 -16.26
C TYR A 231 7.04 -2.49 -17.04
N PRO A 232 7.50 -2.24 -18.28
CA PRO A 232 8.21 -3.27 -19.03
C PRO A 232 9.51 -3.62 -18.32
N LYS A 233 9.68 -4.89 -17.94
CA LYS A 233 10.87 -5.37 -17.23
C LYS A 233 12.13 -5.01 -17.99
N SER A 234 12.85 -4.00 -17.54
CA SER A 234 14.30 -3.96 -17.77
C SER A 234 14.93 -5.01 -16.84
N ARG A 235 15.99 -5.71 -17.29
CA ARG A 235 16.70 -6.73 -16.48
C ARG A 235 17.37 -6.15 -15.21
N LYS A 236 17.17 -4.89 -14.87
CA LYS A 236 17.64 -4.23 -13.65
C LYS A 236 16.52 -4.24 -12.61
N LYS A 237 16.86 -4.62 -11.37
CA LYS A 237 15.95 -4.56 -10.22
C LYS A 237 15.28 -3.19 -10.19
N CYS A 238 13.95 -3.17 -10.35
CA CYS A 238 13.16 -1.95 -10.27
C CYS A 238 13.22 -1.46 -8.81
N ARG A 239 13.91 -0.37 -8.57
CA ARG A 239 13.79 0.43 -7.35
C ARG A 239 13.05 1.69 -7.77
N SER A 240 11.79 1.81 -7.42
CA SER A 240 11.09 3.09 -7.51
C SER A 240 11.65 4.00 -6.42
N HIS A 241 12.30 5.08 -6.82
CA HIS A 241 12.70 6.16 -5.93
C HIS A 241 11.73 7.30 -6.16
N PHE A 242 11.04 7.72 -5.10
CA PHE A 242 10.36 9.01 -5.08
C PHE A 242 11.30 9.99 -4.37
N THR A 243 11.71 11.02 -5.06
CA THR A 243 12.43 12.17 -4.47
C THR A 243 11.41 13.29 -4.31
N ILE A 244 11.23 13.76 -3.08
CA ILE A 244 10.39 14.91 -2.72
C ILE A 244 11.31 16.11 -2.55
#